data_9f31133f650eff2443d388aa36974e16
#
_entry.id   9f31133f650eff2443d388aa36974e16
#
_cell.length_a   1.000
_cell.length_b   1.000
_cell.length_c   1.000
_cell.angle_alpha   90.00
_cell.angle_beta   90.00
_cell.angle_gamma   90.00
#
_symmetry.space_group_name_H-M   'P 1'
#
loop_
_entity.id
_entity.type
_entity.pdbx_description
1 polymer ?
#
loop_
_entity_poly.entity_id
_entity_poly.type
_entity_poly.pdbx_seq_one_letter_code
_entity_poly.pdbx_strand_id
1 'polypeptide(L)'
;MKIKPVKLLVDEALAIVKTITASEVKSMLENPDKNILIDIRDIRELYNSGTIEGSRHMPRGMLEFWLDPQSPYYKKDIPVEVNKILFCASNWRSALATKTLMEMGFDNVMHVEGGYQSLIDFGFKKKGSPI
;
A
#
# COMPACT_ATOMS: atom_id res chain seq x y z
N MET A 1 -31.67 -8.77 -5.28
CA MET A 1 -30.53 -8.06 -4.65
C MET A 1 -29.98 -7.02 -5.61
N LYS A 2 -29.47 -5.93 -5.07
CA LYS A 2 -28.90 -4.86 -5.87
C LYS A 2 -27.41 -4.71 -5.52
N ILE A 3 -26.54 -5.03 -6.49
CA ILE A 3 -25.11 -5.04 -6.26
C ILE A 3 -24.49 -3.68 -6.59
N LYS A 4 -23.73 -3.13 -5.64
CA LYS A 4 -22.97 -1.90 -5.86
C LYS A 4 -21.71 -2.26 -6.65
N PRO A 5 -21.47 -1.61 -7.81
CA PRO A 5 -20.27 -1.90 -8.60
C PRO A 5 -18.98 -1.58 -7.83
N VAL A 6 -17.95 -2.41 -8.02
CA VAL A 6 -16.66 -2.16 -7.36
C VAL A 6 -16.07 -0.80 -7.74
N LYS A 7 -16.33 -0.34 -8.97
CA LYS A 7 -15.85 0.99 -9.39
C LYS A 7 -16.39 2.10 -8.50
N LEU A 8 -17.63 2.00 -8.04
CA LEU A 8 -18.19 3.00 -7.12
C LEU A 8 -17.49 2.97 -5.77
N LEU A 9 -17.16 1.77 -5.25
CA LEU A 9 -16.38 1.65 -4.02
C LEU A 9 -15.02 2.33 -4.18
N VAL A 10 -14.38 2.13 -5.34
CA VAL A 10 -13.09 2.75 -5.63
C VAL A 10 -13.22 4.26 -5.73
N ASP A 11 -14.22 4.76 -6.44
CA ASP A 11 -14.45 6.20 -6.59
C ASP A 11 -14.69 6.86 -5.24
N GLU A 12 -15.45 6.21 -4.36
CA GLU A 12 -15.69 6.71 -3.00
C GLU A 12 -14.40 6.73 -2.18
N ALA A 13 -13.57 5.69 -2.33
CA ALA A 13 -12.27 5.65 -1.65
C ALA A 13 -11.35 6.77 -2.15
N LEU A 14 -11.23 6.91 -3.46
CA LEU A 14 -10.37 7.94 -4.07
C LEU A 14 -10.77 9.36 -3.65
N ALA A 15 -12.05 9.58 -3.34
CA ALA A 15 -12.54 10.89 -2.90
C ALA A 15 -12.02 11.29 -1.52
N ILE A 16 -11.60 10.33 -0.68
CA ILE A 16 -11.23 10.62 0.71
C ILE A 16 -9.80 10.22 1.08
N VAL A 17 -9.17 9.33 0.32
CA VAL A 17 -7.81 8.87 0.64
C VAL A 17 -6.76 9.86 0.14
N LYS A 18 -5.62 9.86 0.81
CA LYS A 18 -4.47 10.62 0.35
C LYS A 18 -3.77 9.83 -0.76
N THR A 19 -3.66 10.45 -1.93
CA THR A 19 -2.97 9.88 -3.10
C THR A 19 -1.70 10.67 -3.33
N ILE A 20 -0.56 9.98 -3.43
CA ILE A 20 0.74 10.63 -3.64
C ILE A 20 1.40 10.10 -4.91
N THR A 21 2.28 10.91 -5.48
CA THR A 21 3.03 10.55 -6.69
C THR A 21 4.27 9.74 -6.34
N ALA A 22 4.84 9.05 -7.34
CA ALA A 22 6.11 8.34 -7.17
C ALA A 22 7.23 9.28 -6.71
N SER A 23 7.22 10.53 -7.19
CA SER A 23 8.19 11.54 -6.76
C SER A 23 8.06 11.85 -5.27
N GLU A 24 6.84 11.98 -4.77
CA GLU A 24 6.58 12.21 -3.34
C GLU A 24 7.00 11.01 -2.50
N VAL A 25 6.78 9.79 -3.01
CA VAL A 25 7.25 8.57 -2.34
C VAL A 25 8.77 8.61 -2.15
N LYS A 26 9.50 8.98 -3.21
CA LYS A 26 10.95 9.07 -3.13
C LYS A 26 11.40 10.04 -2.04
N SER A 27 10.77 11.19 -1.98
CA SER A 27 11.09 12.19 -0.95
C SER A 27 10.81 11.66 0.46
N MET A 28 9.67 11.00 0.66
CA MET A 28 9.32 10.45 1.97
C MET A 28 10.29 9.35 2.41
N LEU A 29 10.74 8.50 1.49
CA LEU A 29 11.64 7.41 1.80
C LEU A 29 13.07 7.85 2.11
N GLU A 30 13.40 9.14 1.96
CA GLU A 30 14.63 9.70 2.49
C GLU A 30 14.68 9.62 4.02
N ASN A 31 13.52 9.45 4.66
CA ASN A 31 13.40 9.19 6.09
C ASN A 31 12.81 7.78 6.32
N PRO A 32 13.63 6.73 6.16
CA PRO A 32 13.10 5.36 6.22
C PRO A 32 12.59 4.96 7.60
N ASP A 33 13.02 5.65 8.65
CA ASP A 33 12.53 5.37 10.02
C ASP A 33 11.09 5.85 10.22
N LYS A 34 10.60 6.77 9.38
CA LYS A 34 9.28 7.36 9.52
C LYS A 34 8.30 6.92 8.44
N ASN A 35 8.76 6.24 7.41
CA ASN A 35 7.97 5.93 6.25
C ASN A 35 8.26 4.50 5.78
N ILE A 36 7.22 3.74 5.50
CA ILE A 36 7.35 2.39 4.96
C ILE A 36 6.55 2.26 3.68
N LEU A 37 7.18 1.71 2.64
CA LEU A 37 6.53 1.40 1.37
C LEU A 37 6.02 -0.04 1.42
N ILE A 38 4.74 -0.24 1.16
CA ILE A 38 4.07 -1.52 1.30
C ILE A 38 3.46 -1.96 -0.03
N ASP A 39 3.90 -3.13 -0.51
CA ASP A 39 3.31 -3.78 -1.68
C ASP A 39 2.16 -4.67 -1.20
N ILE A 40 0.93 -4.34 -1.60
CA ILE A 40 -0.26 -5.09 -1.17
C ILE A 40 -0.77 -6.09 -2.21
N ARG A 41 0.00 -6.29 -3.29
CA ARG A 41 -0.40 -7.22 -4.36
C ARG A 41 -0.33 -8.66 -3.89
N ASP A 42 -0.94 -9.55 -4.66
CA ASP A 42 -0.85 -10.99 -4.45
C ASP A 42 0.60 -11.46 -4.68
N ILE A 43 1.06 -12.44 -3.90
CA ILE A 43 2.43 -12.94 -3.99
C ILE A 43 2.80 -13.41 -5.40
N ARG A 44 1.83 -13.93 -6.16
CA ARG A 44 2.08 -14.38 -7.54
C ARG A 44 2.48 -13.23 -8.45
N GLU A 45 1.97 -12.03 -8.20
CA GLU A 45 2.37 -10.85 -8.96
C GLU A 45 3.83 -10.49 -8.70
N LEU A 46 4.30 -10.65 -7.47
CA LEU A 46 5.70 -10.43 -7.12
C LEU A 46 6.61 -11.45 -7.81
N TYR A 47 6.21 -12.72 -7.84
CA TYR A 47 6.97 -13.74 -8.56
C TYR A 47 7.02 -13.46 -10.06
N ASN A 48 5.93 -12.97 -10.64
CA ASN A 48 5.85 -12.73 -12.09
C ASN A 48 6.57 -11.46 -12.53
N SER A 49 6.48 -10.39 -11.76
CA SER A 49 6.97 -9.07 -12.18
C SER A 49 7.93 -8.41 -11.20
N GLY A 50 8.24 -9.07 -10.09
CA GLY A 50 9.08 -8.49 -9.03
C GLY A 50 8.32 -7.50 -8.16
N THR A 51 9.05 -6.82 -7.30
CA THR A 51 8.52 -5.77 -6.42
C THR A 51 9.51 -4.61 -6.38
N ILE A 52 9.26 -3.62 -5.53
CA ILE A 52 10.18 -2.48 -5.36
C ILE A 52 11.17 -2.82 -4.27
N GLU A 53 12.46 -2.61 -4.54
CA GLU A 53 13.50 -2.82 -3.56
C GLU A 53 13.25 -1.95 -2.33
N GLY A 54 13.34 -2.56 -1.14
CA GLY A 54 13.08 -1.87 0.12
C GLY A 54 11.62 -1.84 0.53
N SER A 55 10.69 -2.28 -0.32
CA SER A 55 9.29 -2.37 0.06
C SER A 55 9.03 -3.61 0.91
N ARG A 56 7.96 -3.53 1.70
CA ARG A 56 7.48 -4.63 2.52
C ARG A 56 6.28 -5.27 1.85
N HIS A 57 6.28 -6.59 1.68
CA HIS A 57 5.10 -7.26 1.14
C HIS A 57 4.09 -7.54 2.25
N MET A 58 2.92 -6.93 2.14
CA MET A 58 1.79 -7.15 3.04
C MET A 58 0.54 -7.30 2.18
N PRO A 59 0.21 -8.54 1.76
CA PRO A 59 -0.89 -8.75 0.82
C PRO A 59 -2.21 -8.23 1.37
N ARG A 60 -3.06 -7.74 0.48
CA ARG A 60 -4.33 -7.10 0.87
C ARG A 60 -5.13 -7.94 1.87
N GLY A 61 -5.09 -9.28 1.73
CA GLY A 61 -5.84 -10.18 2.61
C GLY A 61 -5.32 -10.24 4.04
N MET A 62 -4.10 -9.79 4.30
CA MET A 62 -3.51 -9.81 5.65
C MET A 62 -3.24 -8.41 6.20
N LEU A 63 -3.45 -7.38 5.42
CA LEU A 63 -3.01 -6.03 5.75
C LEU A 63 -3.54 -5.54 7.10
N GLU A 64 -4.86 -5.61 7.30
CA GLU A 64 -5.49 -5.14 8.54
C GLU A 64 -5.00 -5.94 9.74
N PHE A 65 -4.88 -7.26 9.56
CA PHE A 65 -4.47 -8.16 10.65
C PHE A 65 -3.03 -7.93 11.08
N TRP A 66 -2.16 -7.56 10.15
CA TRP A 66 -0.75 -7.34 10.44
C TRP A 66 -0.46 -5.94 10.99
N LEU A 67 -1.33 -4.98 10.74
CA LEU A 67 -1.16 -3.60 11.18
C LEU A 67 -1.91 -3.26 12.48
N ASP A 68 -2.89 -4.05 12.88
CA ASP A 68 -3.67 -3.81 14.09
C ASP A 68 -2.91 -4.28 15.34
N PRO A 69 -2.53 -3.36 16.26
CA PRO A 69 -1.81 -3.74 17.48
C PRO A 69 -2.58 -4.71 18.39
N GLN A 70 -3.90 -4.79 18.25
CA GLN A 70 -4.73 -5.69 19.05
C GLN A 70 -4.97 -7.03 18.36
N SER A 71 -4.51 -7.19 17.11
CA SER A 71 -4.63 -8.45 16.39
C SER A 71 -3.62 -9.48 16.91
N PRO A 72 -3.99 -10.77 16.98
CA PRO A 72 -3.01 -11.81 17.31
C PRO A 72 -1.91 -11.97 16.25
N TYR A 73 -2.11 -11.37 15.06
CA TYR A 73 -1.15 -11.45 13.94
C TYR A 73 -0.34 -10.17 13.75
N TYR A 74 -0.40 -9.25 14.70
CA TYR A 74 0.27 -7.96 14.60
C TYR A 74 1.77 -8.09 14.33
N LYS A 75 2.26 -7.32 13.33
CA LYS A 75 3.69 -7.23 13.01
C LYS A 75 4.31 -6.10 13.83
N LYS A 76 4.94 -6.45 14.94
CA LYS A 76 5.49 -5.48 15.91
C LYS A 76 6.60 -4.61 15.33
N ASP A 77 7.24 -5.05 14.25
CA ASP A 77 8.31 -4.30 13.59
C ASP A 77 7.79 -3.17 12.70
N ILE A 78 6.45 -3.00 12.63
CA ILE A 78 5.84 -1.88 11.93
C ILE A 78 5.06 -1.05 12.94
N PRO A 79 5.70 -0.05 13.57
CA PRO A 79 5.03 0.76 14.59
C PRO A 79 3.82 1.52 14.03
N VAL A 80 2.83 1.76 14.88
CA VAL A 80 1.61 2.48 14.51
C VAL A 80 1.92 3.86 13.94
N GLU A 81 2.98 4.51 14.46
CA GLU A 81 3.35 5.88 14.11
C GLU A 81 3.99 6.02 12.73
N VAL A 82 4.50 4.93 12.15
CA VAL A 82 5.16 4.97 10.83
C VAL A 82 4.13 5.23 9.74
N ASN A 83 4.43 6.18 8.84
CA ASN A 83 3.59 6.43 7.68
C ASN A 83 3.59 5.21 6.76
N LYS A 84 2.40 4.77 6.36
CA LYS A 84 2.21 3.59 5.53
C LYS A 84 1.84 4.03 4.12
N ILE A 85 2.74 3.74 3.18
CA ILE A 85 2.58 4.11 1.78
C ILE A 85 2.25 2.84 1.03
N LEU A 86 0.99 2.67 0.62
CA LEU A 86 0.51 1.45 -0.03
C LEU A 86 0.59 1.57 -1.54
N PHE A 87 0.95 0.47 -2.21
CA PHE A 87 0.80 0.41 -3.67
C PHE A 87 0.30 -0.96 -4.10
N CYS A 88 -0.45 -0.96 -5.20
CA CYS A 88 -0.86 -2.17 -5.89
C CYS A 88 -0.37 -2.10 -7.34
N ALA A 89 -1.00 -2.83 -8.28
CA ALA A 89 -0.58 -2.76 -9.68
C ALA A 89 -0.86 -1.37 -10.28
N SER A 90 -2.00 -0.77 -9.94
CA SER A 90 -2.37 0.56 -10.39
C SER A 90 -2.97 1.40 -9.26
N ASN A 91 -4.31 1.43 -9.10
CA ASN A 91 -4.95 2.34 -8.15
C ASN A 91 -6.05 1.70 -7.29
N TRP A 92 -6.73 0.68 -7.77
CA TRP A 92 -7.99 0.25 -7.17
C TRP A 92 -7.84 -0.42 -5.81
N ARG A 93 -7.02 -1.46 -5.74
CA ARG A 93 -6.82 -2.19 -4.49
C ARG A 93 -6.21 -1.31 -3.42
N SER A 94 -5.25 -0.47 -3.79
CA SER A 94 -4.58 0.40 -2.81
C SER A 94 -5.50 1.52 -2.30
N ALA A 95 -6.40 2.04 -3.15
CA ALA A 95 -7.39 3.01 -2.70
C ALA A 95 -8.34 2.38 -1.67
N LEU A 96 -8.87 1.19 -1.98
CA LEU A 96 -9.76 0.48 -1.05
C LEU A 96 -9.04 0.14 0.26
N ALA A 97 -7.81 -0.32 0.19
CA ALA A 97 -7.02 -0.68 1.37
C ALA A 97 -6.75 0.55 2.25
N THR A 98 -6.38 1.67 1.63
CA THR A 98 -6.14 2.91 2.37
C THR A 98 -7.39 3.39 3.09
N LYS A 99 -8.54 3.34 2.41
CA LYS A 99 -9.82 3.70 3.04
C LYS A 99 -10.13 2.81 4.25
N THR A 100 -9.91 1.49 4.10
CA THR A 100 -10.15 0.56 5.20
C THR A 100 -9.27 0.87 6.41
N LEU A 101 -7.98 1.18 6.18
CA LEU A 101 -7.10 1.56 7.29
C LEU A 101 -7.54 2.86 7.95
N MET A 102 -8.05 3.82 7.18
CA MET A 102 -8.63 5.05 7.73
C MET A 102 -9.83 4.74 8.63
N GLU A 103 -10.69 3.80 8.22
CA GLU A 103 -11.83 3.38 9.04
C GLU A 103 -11.39 2.75 10.36
N MET A 104 -10.20 2.14 10.40
CA MET A 104 -9.61 1.60 11.62
C MET A 104 -9.05 2.69 12.54
N GLY A 105 -8.93 3.93 12.04
CA GLY A 105 -8.42 5.06 12.81
C GLY A 105 -7.01 5.50 12.45
N PHE A 106 -6.37 4.87 11.46
CA PHE A 106 -5.05 5.34 11.00
C PHE A 106 -5.20 6.66 10.24
N ASP A 107 -4.42 7.65 10.60
CA ASP A 107 -4.36 8.95 9.90
C ASP A 107 -3.08 9.11 9.08
N ASN A 108 -2.20 8.12 9.13
CA ASN A 108 -0.88 8.12 8.50
C ASN A 108 -0.77 7.05 7.42
N VAL A 109 -1.80 6.94 6.60
CA VAL A 109 -1.88 6.00 5.47
C VAL A 109 -2.14 6.76 4.18
N MET A 110 -1.58 6.27 3.10
CA MET A 110 -1.74 6.86 1.77
C MET A 110 -1.43 5.82 0.72
N HIS A 111 -1.79 6.09 -0.55
CA HIS A 111 -1.43 5.17 -1.62
C HIS A 111 -0.80 5.91 -2.79
N VAL A 112 -0.09 5.15 -3.61
CA VAL A 112 0.69 5.66 -4.74
C VAL A 112 -0.17 5.69 -6.00
N GLU A 113 -0.28 6.86 -6.62
CA GLU A 113 -0.94 7.02 -7.91
C GLU A 113 -0.22 6.19 -8.97
N GLY A 114 -0.97 5.36 -9.68
CA GLY A 114 -0.42 4.51 -10.74
C GLY A 114 0.33 3.28 -10.24
N GLY A 115 0.51 3.13 -8.94
CA GLY A 115 1.04 1.94 -8.31
C GLY A 115 2.42 1.48 -8.77
N TYR A 116 2.59 0.17 -8.88
CA TYR A 116 3.88 -0.47 -9.18
C TYR A 116 4.52 0.08 -10.47
N GLN A 117 3.74 0.18 -11.55
CA GLN A 117 4.29 0.65 -12.82
C GLN A 117 4.76 2.10 -12.72
N SER A 118 4.02 2.95 -12.00
CA SER A 118 4.41 4.34 -11.80
C SER A 118 5.75 4.45 -11.04
N LEU A 119 5.95 3.59 -10.04
CA LEU A 119 7.20 3.56 -9.29
C LEU A 119 8.37 3.10 -10.17
N ILE A 120 8.18 2.06 -10.97
CA ILE A 120 9.19 1.57 -11.91
C ILE A 120 9.54 2.64 -12.95
N ASP A 121 8.53 3.27 -13.54
CA ASP A 121 8.72 4.31 -14.56
C ASP A 121 9.46 5.52 -14.00
N PHE A 122 9.25 5.84 -12.73
CA PHE A 122 9.95 6.94 -12.06
C PHE A 122 11.42 6.62 -11.81
N GLY A 123 11.78 5.34 -11.76
CA GLY A 123 13.17 4.93 -11.54
C GLY A 123 13.42 4.17 -10.24
N PHE A 124 12.39 3.76 -9.51
CA PHE A 124 12.58 2.91 -8.34
C PHE A 124 13.18 1.57 -8.78
N LYS A 125 14.11 1.07 -7.97
CA LYS A 125 14.81 -0.15 -8.28
C LYS A 125 13.92 -1.36 -8.03
N LYS A 126 13.90 -2.25 -9.01
CA LYS A 126 13.11 -3.49 -8.94
C LYS A 126 13.88 -4.56 -8.17
N LYS A 127 13.15 -5.27 -7.32
CA LYS A 127 13.64 -6.50 -6.70
C LYS A 127 12.99 -7.67 -7.44
N GLY A 128 13.81 -8.55 -8.03
CA GLY A 128 13.32 -9.61 -8.90
C GLY A 128 12.68 -10.79 -8.20
N SER A 129 13.00 -11.03 -6.91
CA SER A 129 12.42 -12.12 -6.12
C SER A 129 11.84 -11.55 -4.82
N PRO A 130 10.63 -12.01 -4.42
CA PRO A 130 10.04 -11.56 -3.16
C PRO A 130 10.69 -12.19 -1.93
N ILE A 131 11.46 -13.23 -2.13
CA ILE A 131 12.08 -13.98 -1.03
C ILE A 131 13.59 -13.96 -1.15
#